data_9236061b5982069848c9bfcd42f33b79
#
_entry.id   9236061b5982069848c9bfcd42f33b79
#
_cell.length_a   1.000
_cell.length_b   1.000
_cell.length_c   1.000
_cell.angle_alpha   90.00
_cell.angle_beta   90.00
_cell.angle_gamma   90.00
#
_symmetry.space_group_name_H-M   'P 1'
#
loop_
_entity.id
_entity.type
_entity.pdbx_description
1 polymer ?
#
loop_
_entity_poly.entity_id
_entity_poly.type
_entity_poly.pdbx_seq_one_letter_code
_entity_poly.pdbx_strand_id
1 'polypeptide(L)'
;MKKIFLSSTFLIMCALLVKAENLKLWYKQPATQWVEALPLGNSRLGAMVYGIPDNEEIQLNEETVWGGGPHRNDNPEAKDILPEVRRLIFEGKSKEAKPIMEKKFRTPRNGMPYQTIGSLKLHFDGHENYTDYYRDLDLTRAVATTRYKVNGVTYTRELFTSFADNVVIMQITSDKQGALNFNA
;
A
#
# COMPACT_ATOMS: atom_id res chain seq x y z
N MET A 1 -37.95 -36.49 18.44
CA MET A 1 -37.15 -35.52 19.20
C MET A 1 -35.63 -35.84 19.20
N LYS A 2 -35.18 -37.10 19.37
CA LYS A 2 -33.72 -37.43 19.40
C LYS A 2 -32.94 -37.15 18.10
N LYS A 3 -33.57 -37.25 16.91
CA LYS A 3 -32.90 -37.00 15.61
C LYS A 3 -32.61 -35.54 15.36
N ILE A 4 -33.41 -34.60 15.86
CA ILE A 4 -33.21 -33.14 15.65
C ILE A 4 -32.05 -32.65 16.52
N PHE A 5 -31.87 -33.19 17.72
CA PHE A 5 -30.77 -32.84 18.62
C PHE A 5 -29.39 -33.24 18.04
N LEU A 6 -29.32 -34.43 17.42
CA LEU A 6 -28.07 -34.92 16.81
C LEU A 6 -27.66 -34.08 15.62
N SER A 7 -28.61 -33.61 14.81
CA SER A 7 -28.36 -32.73 13.64
C SER A 7 -27.88 -31.36 14.06
N SER A 8 -28.46 -30.76 15.13
CA SER A 8 -28.04 -29.45 15.64
C SER A 8 -26.63 -29.50 16.25
N THR A 9 -26.28 -30.59 16.96
CA THR A 9 -24.95 -30.76 17.55
C THR A 9 -23.88 -30.92 16.48
N PHE A 10 -24.18 -31.59 15.36
CA PHE A 10 -23.25 -31.74 14.25
C PHE A 10 -23.03 -30.43 13.51
N LEU A 11 -24.07 -29.59 13.32
CA LEU A 11 -23.96 -28.28 12.71
C LEU A 11 -23.11 -27.31 13.56
N ILE A 12 -23.27 -27.32 14.88
CA ILE A 12 -22.47 -26.50 15.81
C ILE A 12 -21.01 -26.95 15.82
N MET A 13 -20.74 -28.25 15.73
CA MET A 13 -19.38 -28.79 15.70
C MET A 13 -18.65 -28.45 14.39
N CYS A 14 -19.34 -28.39 13.24
CA CYS A 14 -18.77 -27.92 11.98
C CYS A 14 -18.47 -26.42 12.00
N ALA A 15 -19.28 -25.60 12.68
CA ALA A 15 -19.03 -24.16 12.78
C ALA A 15 -17.77 -23.81 13.60
N LEU A 16 -17.35 -24.67 14.53
CA LEU A 16 -16.15 -24.49 15.36
C LEU A 16 -14.84 -24.83 14.62
N LEU A 17 -14.90 -25.41 13.42
CA LEU A 17 -13.72 -25.79 12.63
C LEU A 17 -13.33 -24.78 11.56
N VAL A 18 -14.04 -23.69 11.41
CA VAL A 18 -13.66 -22.60 10.52
C VAL A 18 -12.51 -21.82 11.18
N LYS A 19 -11.27 -22.24 10.96
CA LYS A 19 -10.11 -21.40 11.23
C LYS A 19 -10.20 -20.20 10.28
N ALA A 20 -10.24 -19.00 10.85
CA ALA A 20 -9.98 -17.81 10.05
C ALA A 20 -8.62 -17.96 9.37
N GLU A 21 -8.58 -17.95 8.04
CA GLU A 21 -7.32 -17.94 7.32
C GLU A 21 -6.54 -16.68 7.69
N ASN A 22 -5.24 -16.84 7.91
CA ASN A 22 -4.36 -15.69 8.06
C ASN A 22 -4.35 -14.91 6.73
N LEU A 23 -4.99 -13.76 6.71
CA LEU A 23 -5.03 -12.89 5.54
C LEU A 23 -3.65 -12.24 5.36
N LYS A 24 -2.80 -12.85 4.54
CA LYS A 24 -1.44 -12.40 4.27
C LYS A 24 -1.13 -12.40 2.78
N LEU A 25 -0.52 -11.33 2.31
CA LEU A 25 0.23 -11.33 1.06
C LEU A 25 1.67 -11.75 1.40
N TRP A 26 2.21 -12.77 0.76
CA TRP A 26 3.56 -13.25 1.10
C TRP A 26 4.38 -13.60 -0.13
N TYR A 27 5.71 -13.45 0.00
CA TYR A 27 6.68 -13.65 -1.08
C TYR A 27 7.97 -14.24 -0.53
N LYS A 28 8.67 -14.99 -1.40
CA LYS A 28 9.98 -15.60 -1.11
C LYS A 28 11.15 -14.84 -1.74
N GLN A 29 10.91 -13.64 -2.23
CA GLN A 29 11.91 -12.79 -2.85
C GLN A 29 11.61 -11.30 -2.57
N PRO A 30 12.63 -10.42 -2.56
CA PRO A 30 12.45 -8.98 -2.49
C PRO A 30 11.63 -8.44 -3.67
N ALA A 31 11.09 -7.24 -3.52
CA ALA A 31 10.52 -6.51 -4.64
C ALA A 31 11.64 -5.95 -5.53
N THR A 32 11.47 -6.07 -6.83
CA THR A 32 12.34 -5.48 -7.85
C THR A 32 11.68 -4.29 -8.55
N GLN A 33 10.35 -4.20 -8.44
CA GLN A 33 9.53 -3.15 -9.04
C GLN A 33 8.57 -2.59 -8.00
N TRP A 34 8.13 -1.36 -8.23
CA TRP A 34 7.21 -0.67 -7.34
C TRP A 34 5.91 -1.45 -7.08
N VAL A 35 5.35 -2.08 -8.10
CA VAL A 35 4.11 -2.88 -8.00
C VAL A 35 4.25 -4.15 -7.15
N GLU A 36 5.47 -4.57 -6.84
CA GLU A 36 5.77 -5.73 -6.00
C GLU A 36 6.00 -5.34 -4.54
N ALA A 37 6.23 -4.04 -4.27
CA ALA A 37 6.45 -3.55 -2.92
C ALA A 37 5.18 -3.67 -2.07
N LEU A 38 5.34 -3.89 -0.76
CA LEU A 38 4.23 -4.03 0.17
C LEU A 38 3.73 -2.66 0.64
N PRO A 39 2.45 -2.33 0.42
CA PRO A 39 1.90 -1.03 0.80
C PRO A 39 1.53 -0.97 2.28
N LEU A 40 1.87 0.13 2.93
CA LEU A 40 1.40 0.50 4.27
C LEU A 40 0.85 1.93 4.23
N GLY A 41 -0.12 2.21 5.10
CA GLY A 41 -0.68 3.57 5.18
C GLY A 41 -1.64 3.74 6.35
N ASN A 42 -1.81 5.02 6.76
CA ASN A 42 -2.74 5.44 7.82
C ASN A 42 -3.69 6.55 7.36
N SER A 43 -4.01 6.62 6.07
CA SER A 43 -4.72 7.66 5.33
C SER A 43 -3.89 8.92 5.03
N ARG A 44 -2.97 9.33 5.88
CA ARG A 44 -2.12 10.51 5.69
C ARG A 44 -0.72 10.13 5.17
N LEU A 45 -0.06 9.18 5.85
CA LEU A 45 1.25 8.66 5.45
C LEU A 45 1.09 7.39 4.64
N GLY A 46 1.96 7.21 3.67
CA GLY A 46 2.08 5.99 2.89
C GLY A 46 3.53 5.52 2.83
N ALA A 47 3.73 4.21 2.76
CA ALA A 47 5.03 3.60 2.57
C ALA A 47 4.91 2.40 1.62
N MET A 48 5.87 2.27 0.69
CA MET A 48 6.04 1.08 -0.15
C MET A 48 7.33 0.39 0.25
N VAL A 49 7.22 -0.82 0.80
CA VAL A 49 8.33 -1.58 1.40
C VAL A 49 8.82 -2.62 0.41
N TYR A 50 10.07 -2.52 -0.02
CA TYR A 50 10.65 -3.45 -0.99
C TYR A 50 11.14 -4.76 -0.36
N GLY A 51 11.65 -4.70 0.86
CA GLY A 51 12.14 -5.86 1.59
C GLY A 51 13.50 -6.35 1.09
N ILE A 52 14.37 -5.47 0.61
CA ILE A 52 15.69 -5.83 0.09
C ILE A 52 16.67 -5.97 1.27
N PRO A 53 17.37 -7.14 1.43
CA PRO A 53 18.20 -7.38 2.60
C PRO A 53 19.38 -6.42 2.78
N ASP A 54 20.14 -6.17 1.75
CA ASP A 54 21.36 -5.34 1.76
C ASP A 54 21.09 -3.85 1.56
N ASN A 55 20.16 -3.51 0.66
CA ASN A 55 19.82 -2.14 0.29
C ASN A 55 18.31 -1.92 0.36
N GLU A 56 17.76 -1.88 1.57
CA GLU A 56 16.33 -1.65 1.76
C GLU A 56 15.93 -0.29 1.22
N GLU A 57 14.81 -0.26 0.52
CA GLU A 57 14.15 0.96 0.09
C GLU A 57 12.72 0.99 0.61
N ILE A 58 12.36 2.11 1.23
CA ILE A 58 11.00 2.41 1.65
C ILE A 58 10.62 3.74 1.02
N GLN A 59 9.81 3.69 -0.02
CA GLN A 59 9.31 4.91 -0.65
C GLN A 59 8.20 5.49 0.20
N LEU A 60 8.32 6.78 0.51
CA LEU A 60 7.44 7.48 1.42
C LEU A 60 6.52 8.43 0.69
N ASN A 61 5.33 8.56 1.22
CA ASN A 61 4.30 9.46 0.74
C ASN A 61 3.60 10.17 1.89
N GLU A 62 3.15 11.41 1.64
CA GLU A 62 2.28 12.16 2.54
C GLU A 62 1.23 12.92 1.72
N GLU A 63 -0.06 12.80 2.08
CA GLU A 63 -1.19 13.19 1.24
C GLU A 63 -1.29 14.68 0.91
N THR A 64 -0.68 15.55 1.73
CA THR A 64 -0.80 17.01 1.58
C THR A 64 0.33 17.65 0.79
N VAL A 65 1.32 16.87 0.34
CA VAL A 65 2.49 17.41 -0.37
C VAL A 65 2.16 17.67 -1.85
N TRP A 66 1.57 18.83 -2.09
CA TRP A 66 1.22 19.32 -3.43
C TRP A 66 2.05 20.54 -3.80
N GLY A 67 2.52 20.59 -5.04
CA GLY A 67 3.23 21.76 -5.56
C GLY A 67 2.24 22.84 -6.01
N GLY A 68 2.40 24.06 -5.51
CA GLY A 68 1.59 25.21 -5.88
C GLY A 68 0.81 25.79 -4.70
N GLY A 69 -0.14 26.69 -5.00
CA GLY A 69 -0.99 27.36 -4.03
C GLY A 69 -2.47 27.32 -4.45
N PRO A 70 -3.38 27.81 -3.58
CA PRO A 70 -4.78 27.91 -3.90
C PRO A 70 -5.00 28.67 -5.22
N HIS A 71 -5.74 28.07 -6.15
CA HIS A 71 -6.09 28.70 -7.42
C HIS A 71 -7.48 28.23 -7.87
N ARG A 72 -8.14 29.05 -8.64
CA ARG A 72 -9.39 28.65 -9.31
C ARG A 72 -9.04 27.91 -10.59
N ASN A 73 -9.50 26.68 -10.67
CA ASN A 73 -9.25 25.79 -11.81
C ASN A 73 -10.55 25.43 -12.54
N ASP A 74 -11.58 26.23 -12.37
CA ASP A 74 -12.85 26.10 -13.07
C ASP A 74 -12.75 26.72 -14.47
N ASN A 75 -13.32 26.04 -15.47
CA ASN A 75 -13.50 26.60 -16.79
C ASN A 75 -14.91 27.20 -16.88
N PRO A 76 -15.06 28.53 -16.98
CA PRO A 76 -16.37 29.18 -17.03
C PRO A 76 -17.22 28.75 -18.23
N GLU A 77 -16.58 28.39 -19.35
CA GLU A 77 -17.29 27.91 -20.54
C GLU A 77 -17.97 26.54 -20.36
N ALA A 78 -17.55 25.76 -19.35
CA ALA A 78 -18.12 24.44 -19.08
C ALA A 78 -19.60 24.48 -18.73
N LYS A 79 -20.06 25.55 -18.09
CA LYS A 79 -21.45 25.74 -17.69
C LYS A 79 -22.39 25.76 -18.90
N ASP A 80 -22.01 26.47 -19.96
CA ASP A 80 -22.87 26.71 -21.12
C ASP A 80 -23.05 25.46 -22.00
N ILE A 81 -22.07 24.57 -22.00
CA ILE A 81 -22.12 23.33 -22.76
C ILE A 81 -22.65 22.13 -21.99
N LEU A 82 -22.82 22.26 -20.69
CA LEU A 82 -23.29 21.17 -19.80
C LEU A 82 -24.63 20.57 -20.25
N PRO A 83 -25.66 21.37 -20.66
CA PRO A 83 -26.93 20.83 -21.16
C PRO A 83 -26.75 19.93 -22.37
N GLU A 84 -25.90 20.32 -23.32
CA GLU A 84 -25.65 19.56 -24.54
C GLU A 84 -24.92 18.24 -24.22
N VAL A 85 -23.91 18.27 -23.37
CA VAL A 85 -23.19 17.06 -22.93
C VAL A 85 -24.17 16.09 -22.25
N ARG A 86 -25.04 16.58 -21.36
CA ARG A 86 -26.06 15.77 -20.69
C ARG A 86 -27.01 15.13 -21.70
N ARG A 87 -27.52 15.90 -22.66
CA ARG A 87 -28.39 15.42 -23.74
C ARG A 87 -27.75 14.27 -24.48
N LEU A 88 -26.51 14.43 -24.94
CA LEU A 88 -25.76 13.38 -25.66
C LEU A 88 -25.57 12.12 -24.83
N ILE A 89 -25.26 12.26 -23.54
CA ILE A 89 -25.11 11.10 -22.63
C ILE A 89 -26.43 10.37 -22.47
N PHE A 90 -27.54 11.07 -22.25
CA PHE A 90 -28.87 10.45 -22.10
C PHE A 90 -29.38 9.81 -23.39
N GLU A 91 -28.94 10.30 -24.55
CA GLU A 91 -29.22 9.67 -25.86
C GLU A 91 -28.29 8.49 -26.16
N GLY A 92 -27.39 8.09 -25.25
CA GLY A 92 -26.42 7.00 -25.46
C GLY A 92 -25.24 7.37 -26.38
N LYS A 93 -25.09 8.68 -26.72
CA LYS A 93 -24.06 9.20 -27.60
C LYS A 93 -22.79 9.66 -26.87
N SER A 94 -22.30 8.84 -25.94
CA SER A 94 -21.11 9.20 -25.13
C SER A 94 -19.86 9.45 -25.97
N LYS A 95 -19.74 8.80 -27.13
CA LYS A 95 -18.63 9.03 -28.06
C LYS A 95 -18.62 10.45 -28.64
N GLU A 96 -19.79 11.05 -28.83
CA GLU A 96 -19.96 12.43 -29.31
C GLU A 96 -19.75 13.44 -28.17
N ALA A 97 -20.19 13.09 -26.97
CA ALA A 97 -19.99 13.94 -25.79
C ALA A 97 -18.52 14.11 -25.38
N LYS A 98 -17.72 13.04 -25.52
CA LYS A 98 -16.32 13.01 -25.09
C LYS A 98 -15.45 14.16 -25.67
N PRO A 99 -15.37 14.39 -26.99
CA PRO A 99 -14.53 15.47 -27.54
C PRO A 99 -15.00 16.87 -27.11
N ILE A 100 -16.31 17.06 -26.89
CA ILE A 100 -16.85 18.33 -26.37
C ILE A 100 -16.35 18.55 -24.94
N MET A 101 -16.41 17.52 -24.10
CA MET A 101 -15.92 17.58 -22.72
C MET A 101 -14.41 17.82 -22.67
N GLU A 102 -13.64 17.09 -23.47
CA GLU A 102 -12.18 17.25 -23.53
C GLU A 102 -11.75 18.66 -23.95
N LYS A 103 -12.52 19.29 -24.82
CA LYS A 103 -12.24 20.66 -25.30
C LYS A 103 -12.69 21.75 -24.34
N LYS A 104 -13.86 21.58 -23.71
CA LYS A 104 -14.56 22.66 -23.01
C LYS A 104 -14.58 22.52 -21.49
N PHE A 105 -14.43 21.29 -20.96
CA PHE A 105 -14.28 21.09 -19.50
C PHE A 105 -12.81 21.11 -19.05
N ARG A 106 -11.85 21.04 -19.98
CA ARG A 106 -10.46 21.20 -19.62
C ARG A 106 -10.20 22.55 -18.99
N THR A 107 -9.56 22.51 -17.86
CA THR A 107 -9.09 23.70 -17.17
C THR A 107 -7.82 24.22 -17.80
N PRO A 108 -7.51 25.53 -17.71
CA PRO A 108 -6.28 26.13 -18.25
C PRO A 108 -5.01 25.52 -17.64
N ARG A 109 -5.12 24.97 -16.43
CA ARG A 109 -4.04 24.29 -15.71
C ARG A 109 -4.53 22.91 -15.29
N ASN A 110 -3.76 21.88 -15.58
CA ASN A 110 -3.96 20.57 -14.98
C ASN A 110 -3.64 20.73 -13.50
N GLY A 111 -4.56 20.57 -12.58
CA GLY A 111 -4.41 20.53 -11.16
C GLY A 111 -3.06 20.99 -10.55
N MET A 112 -2.88 20.81 -9.29
CA MET A 112 -1.56 20.98 -8.66
C MET A 112 -0.76 19.68 -8.81
N PRO A 113 0.54 19.72 -9.17
CA PRO A 113 1.35 18.53 -9.23
C PRO A 113 1.55 17.95 -7.82
N TYR A 114 1.31 16.65 -7.70
CA TYR A 114 1.60 15.92 -6.47
C TYR A 114 3.11 15.69 -6.37
N GLN A 115 3.67 15.87 -5.16
CA GLN A 115 5.09 15.70 -4.90
C GLN A 115 5.34 14.40 -4.15
N THR A 116 6.44 13.73 -4.44
CA THR A 116 6.94 12.63 -3.62
C THR A 116 7.80 13.19 -2.48
N ILE A 117 7.76 12.56 -1.31
CA ILE A 117 8.65 12.92 -0.19
C ILE A 117 10.07 12.41 -0.47
N GLY A 118 10.17 11.21 -1.05
CA GLY A 118 11.42 10.51 -1.30
C GLY A 118 11.41 9.11 -0.73
N SER A 119 12.61 8.54 -0.54
CA SER A 119 12.79 7.19 0.00
C SER A 119 13.71 7.21 1.21
N LEU A 120 13.34 6.45 2.24
CA LEU A 120 14.26 6.01 3.27
C LEU A 120 15.05 4.82 2.72
N LYS A 121 16.39 4.95 2.70
CA LYS A 121 17.28 3.88 2.27
C LYS A 121 18.10 3.41 3.46
N LEU A 122 18.19 2.08 3.64
CA LEU A 122 19.02 1.46 4.66
C LEU A 122 20.02 0.54 3.97
N HIS A 123 21.29 0.73 4.27
CA HIS A 123 22.37 -0.11 3.76
C HIS A 123 22.94 -0.99 4.86
N PHE A 124 22.97 -2.31 4.60
CA PHE A 124 23.48 -3.34 5.51
C PHE A 124 24.65 -4.04 4.84
N ASP A 125 25.87 -3.71 5.26
CA ASP A 125 27.10 -4.32 4.71
C ASP A 125 27.11 -5.84 4.90
N GLY A 126 27.42 -6.56 3.82
CA GLY A 126 27.55 -8.03 3.83
C GLY A 126 26.24 -8.79 3.84
N HIS A 127 25.08 -8.11 3.59
CA HIS A 127 23.77 -8.76 3.51
C HIS A 127 23.35 -9.16 2.09
N GLU A 128 24.26 -9.09 1.10
CA GLU A 128 23.99 -9.47 -0.30
C GLU A 128 23.77 -11.00 -0.44
N ASN A 129 24.45 -11.78 0.39
CA ASN A 129 24.40 -13.24 0.36
C ASN A 129 23.48 -13.79 1.47
N TYR A 130 22.19 -13.51 1.35
CA TYR A 130 21.18 -13.97 2.28
C TYR A 130 20.56 -15.32 1.91
N THR A 131 20.02 -16.02 2.91
CA THR A 131 19.25 -17.26 2.77
C THR A 131 17.93 -17.16 3.56
N ASP A 132 17.07 -18.17 3.44
CA ASP A 132 15.80 -18.28 4.19
C ASP A 132 14.94 -17.01 4.14
N TYR A 133 14.89 -16.38 2.95
CA TYR A 133 14.17 -15.14 2.75
C TYR A 133 12.65 -15.34 2.76
N TYR A 134 11.97 -14.45 3.46
CA TYR A 134 10.52 -14.36 3.51
C TYR A 134 10.08 -12.92 3.77
N ARG A 135 9.05 -12.45 3.06
CA ARG A 135 8.35 -11.20 3.40
C ARG A 135 6.85 -11.38 3.31
N ASP A 136 6.11 -10.69 4.16
CA ASP A 136 4.66 -10.67 4.13
C ASP A 136 4.09 -9.30 4.51
N LEU A 137 2.83 -9.10 4.11
CA LEU A 137 1.94 -8.08 4.64
C LEU A 137 0.79 -8.81 5.35
N ASP A 138 0.75 -8.70 6.66
CA ASP A 138 -0.36 -9.17 7.47
C ASP A 138 -1.51 -8.16 7.39
N LEU A 139 -2.56 -8.50 6.63
CA LEU A 139 -3.71 -7.62 6.38
C LEU A 139 -4.56 -7.40 7.64
N THR A 140 -4.48 -8.30 8.62
CA THR A 140 -5.22 -8.19 9.88
C THR A 140 -4.57 -7.18 10.82
N ARG A 141 -3.23 -7.16 10.84
CA ARG A 141 -2.43 -6.29 11.71
C ARG A 141 -1.93 -5.02 11.02
N ALA A 142 -2.01 -4.96 9.68
CA ALA A 142 -1.40 -3.94 8.83
C ALA A 142 0.12 -3.81 9.10
N VAL A 143 0.82 -4.93 9.18
CA VAL A 143 2.26 -5.01 9.43
C VAL A 143 2.95 -5.67 8.23
N ALA A 144 3.95 -5.02 7.67
CA ALA A 144 4.87 -5.60 6.69
C ALA A 144 6.08 -6.19 7.42
N THR A 145 6.36 -7.47 7.18
CA THR A 145 7.50 -8.18 7.76
C THR A 145 8.47 -8.62 6.66
N THR A 146 9.75 -8.42 6.88
CA THR A 146 10.84 -8.99 6.07
C THR A 146 11.77 -9.78 6.98
N ARG A 147 12.01 -11.06 6.67
CA ARG A 147 12.89 -11.96 7.43
C ARG A 147 13.84 -12.68 6.51
N TYR A 148 15.11 -12.74 6.90
CA TYR A 148 16.15 -13.43 6.14
C TYR A 148 17.33 -13.81 7.07
N LYS A 149 18.26 -14.63 6.58
CA LYS A 149 19.48 -14.98 7.28
C LYS A 149 20.72 -14.56 6.53
N VAL A 150 21.74 -14.12 7.27
CA VAL A 150 23.10 -13.88 6.79
C VAL A 150 24.08 -14.51 7.76
N ASN A 151 24.98 -15.34 7.30
CA ASN A 151 25.98 -16.04 8.11
C ASN A 151 25.39 -16.74 9.36
N GLY A 152 24.19 -17.33 9.19
CA GLY A 152 23.48 -18.04 10.25
C GLY A 152 22.70 -17.14 11.23
N VAL A 153 22.81 -15.83 11.14
CA VAL A 153 22.06 -14.85 11.95
C VAL A 153 20.75 -14.50 11.25
N THR A 154 19.64 -14.57 11.97
CA THR A 154 18.33 -14.19 11.48
C THR A 154 18.08 -12.71 11.73
N TYR A 155 17.70 -11.98 10.69
CA TYR A 155 17.29 -10.57 10.75
C TYR A 155 15.80 -10.48 10.46
N THR A 156 15.10 -9.65 11.24
CA THR A 156 13.67 -9.38 11.04
C THR A 156 13.45 -7.87 11.06
N ARG A 157 12.71 -7.37 10.07
CA ARG A 157 12.25 -5.99 9.97
C ARG A 157 10.72 -6.01 9.95
N GLU A 158 10.09 -5.29 10.86
CA GLU A 158 8.65 -5.10 10.90
C GLU A 158 8.33 -3.62 10.74
N LEU A 159 7.45 -3.31 9.79
CA LEU A 159 7.01 -1.94 9.53
C LEU A 159 5.50 -1.84 9.68
N PHE A 160 5.06 -0.73 10.25
CA PHE A 160 3.66 -0.35 10.28
C PHE A 160 3.52 1.17 10.35
N THR A 161 2.33 1.66 10.03
CA THR A 161 1.97 3.08 10.15
C THR A 161 1.01 3.25 11.33
N SER A 162 1.40 4.12 12.30
CA SER A 162 0.51 4.47 13.43
C SER A 162 -0.53 5.48 12.97
N PHE A 163 -1.79 5.16 13.23
CA PHE A 163 -2.89 6.08 12.98
C PHE A 163 -2.99 7.15 14.07
N ALA A 164 -2.74 6.77 15.31
CA ALA A 164 -2.84 7.68 16.46
C ALA A 164 -1.70 8.71 16.50
N ASP A 165 -0.45 8.28 16.20
CA ASP A 165 0.74 9.12 16.31
C ASP A 165 1.16 9.74 14.98
N ASN A 166 0.55 9.30 13.88
CA ASN A 166 0.85 9.76 12.53
C ASN A 166 2.33 9.62 12.14
N VAL A 167 2.90 8.43 12.37
CA VAL A 167 4.28 8.08 12.06
C VAL A 167 4.36 6.73 11.34
N VAL A 168 5.45 6.54 10.58
CA VAL A 168 5.88 5.23 10.08
C VAL A 168 6.90 4.69 11.07
N ILE A 169 6.69 3.47 11.56
CA ILE A 169 7.57 2.82 12.53
C ILE A 169 8.20 1.60 11.87
N MET A 170 9.53 1.49 12.02
CA MET A 170 10.30 0.32 11.62
C MET A 170 11.03 -0.24 12.81
N GLN A 171 10.76 -1.49 13.14
CA GLN A 171 11.51 -2.26 14.13
C GLN A 171 12.46 -3.21 13.39
N ILE A 172 13.74 -3.18 13.75
CA ILE A 172 14.77 -4.05 13.20
C ILE A 172 15.35 -4.88 14.34
N THR A 173 15.35 -6.19 14.19
CA THR A 173 15.87 -7.12 15.19
C THR A 173 16.79 -8.16 14.57
N SER A 174 17.68 -8.74 15.39
CA SER A 174 18.47 -9.91 15.05
C SER A 174 18.47 -10.91 16.20
N ASP A 175 18.61 -12.21 15.91
CA ASP A 175 18.72 -13.26 16.91
C ASP A 175 20.12 -13.37 17.55
N LYS A 176 21.06 -12.48 17.15
CA LYS A 176 22.40 -12.39 17.71
C LYS A 176 22.67 -10.96 18.19
N GLN A 177 23.05 -10.86 19.47
CA GLN A 177 23.41 -9.56 20.06
C GLN A 177 24.60 -8.90 19.33
N GLY A 178 24.50 -7.61 19.08
CA GLY A 178 25.56 -6.81 18.42
C GLY A 178 25.69 -7.04 16.90
N ALA A 179 24.76 -7.79 16.28
CA ALA A 179 24.79 -8.05 14.84
C ALA A 179 24.11 -6.95 14.00
N LEU A 180 23.39 -6.03 14.61
CA LEU A 180 22.73 -4.93 13.88
C LEU A 180 23.75 -3.81 13.60
N ASN A 181 24.09 -3.65 12.34
CA ASN A 181 24.93 -2.57 11.83
C ASN A 181 24.40 -2.13 10.47
N PHE A 182 24.04 -0.87 10.32
CA PHE A 182 23.52 -0.32 9.08
C PHE A 182 23.66 1.19 9.02
N ASN A 183 23.62 1.72 7.80
CA ASN A 183 23.55 3.16 7.52
C ASN A 183 22.14 3.50 7.00
N ALA A 184 21.65 4.71 7.35
CA ALA A 184 20.37 5.23 6.89
C ALA A 184 20.53 6.62 6.27
#